data_c6040ffaf4edeed21dc3c53a1ab90d52
#
_entry.id   c6040ffaf4edeed21dc3c53a1ab90d52
#
_cell.length_a   1.000
_cell.length_b   1.000
_cell.length_c   1.000
_cell.angle_alpha   90.00
_cell.angle_beta   90.00
_cell.angle_gamma   90.00
#
_symmetry.space_group_name_H-M   'P 1'
#
loop_
_entity.id
_entity.type
_entity.pdbx_description
1 polymer ?
#
loop_
_entity_poly.entity_id
_entity_poly.type
_entity_poly.pdbx_seq_one_letter_code
_entity_poly.pdbx_strand_id
1 'polypeptide(L)'
;MNERSSVPQRLGKSDRTMHFLSATSGGADIVAFLKFHMVFTSAMTGNLALFGIAVGQGHLLSATHSLAALLGFIVGVGIGSVWKEHLYGLRILLCIETFFLGVYALVWMLVGFPGDGVLLYVLIMASALSMGLQSVAARLINVAGVPSVVFTNTLTSIVITFVENLRKKRSLPFAWRQQLAALFAYLVGAILFAFFLFRVPVLAMVLPVFLVGIALLSHWKSTRVSSD
;
A
#
# COMPACT_ATOMS: atom_id res chain seq x y z
N MET A 1 -3.79 22.90 35.63
CA MET A 1 -2.43 22.30 35.56
C MET A 1 -2.61 20.82 35.50
N ASN A 2 -2.48 20.26 34.32
CA ASN A 2 -2.49 18.80 34.13
C ASN A 2 -1.44 18.50 33.05
N GLU A 3 -0.21 18.28 33.49
CA GLU A 3 0.90 17.81 32.66
C GLU A 3 0.57 16.39 32.20
N ARG A 4 0.03 16.26 31.00
CA ARG A 4 0.05 14.96 30.32
C ARG A 4 1.51 14.69 29.95
N SER A 5 2.16 13.85 30.73
CA SER A 5 3.45 13.28 30.47
C SER A 5 3.50 12.77 29.04
N SER A 6 4.33 13.42 28.22
CA SER A 6 4.67 12.97 26.87
C SER A 6 5.38 11.63 26.96
N VAL A 7 4.67 10.54 26.71
CA VAL A 7 5.29 9.23 26.48
C VAL A 7 6.23 9.39 25.28
N PRO A 8 7.53 9.08 25.42
CA PRO A 8 8.43 9.12 24.27
C PRO A 8 7.96 8.08 23.24
N GLN A 9 7.43 8.54 22.13
CA GLN A 9 7.11 7.66 20.99
C GLN A 9 8.40 6.95 20.56
N ARG A 10 8.39 5.62 20.61
CA ARG A 10 9.45 4.76 20.06
C ARG A 10 9.41 4.80 18.53
N LEU A 11 9.96 5.85 17.95
CA LEU A 11 9.74 6.31 16.57
C LEU A 11 10.56 5.62 15.49
N GLY A 12 11.48 4.72 15.81
CA GLY A 12 12.46 4.24 14.82
C GLY A 12 12.07 3.00 14.00
N LYS A 13 11.06 2.20 14.41
CA LYS A 13 10.74 0.91 13.77
C LYS A 13 9.40 0.89 13.03
N SER A 14 8.41 1.60 13.54
CA SER A 14 7.12 1.85 12.88
C SER A 14 7.32 2.56 11.53
N ASP A 15 8.28 3.47 11.46
CA ASP A 15 8.62 4.26 10.28
C ASP A 15 9.12 3.39 9.12
N ARG A 16 10.02 2.43 9.38
CA ARG A 16 10.57 1.53 8.35
C ARG A 16 9.49 0.66 7.73
N THR A 17 8.63 0.07 8.55
CA THR A 17 7.49 -0.74 8.07
C THR A 17 6.63 0.08 7.12
N MET A 18 6.30 1.33 7.47
CA MET A 18 5.51 2.22 6.64
C MET A 18 6.16 2.50 5.28
N HIS A 19 7.48 2.73 5.24
CA HIS A 19 8.20 2.99 3.99
C HIS A 19 8.19 1.76 3.07
N PHE A 20 8.36 0.54 3.60
CA PHE A 20 8.26 -0.68 2.80
C PHE A 20 6.85 -0.87 2.24
N LEU A 21 5.81 -0.66 3.04
CA LEU A 21 4.43 -0.75 2.57
C LEU A 21 4.12 0.31 1.51
N SER A 22 4.59 1.55 1.68
CA SER A 22 4.43 2.61 0.67
C SER A 22 5.13 2.26 -0.65
N ALA A 23 6.34 1.73 -0.60
CA ALA A 23 7.05 1.28 -1.80
C ALA A 23 6.34 0.11 -2.48
N THR A 24 5.78 -0.83 -1.71
CA THR A 24 4.96 -1.93 -2.23
C THR A 24 3.72 -1.42 -2.94
N SER A 25 2.99 -0.45 -2.35
CA SER A 25 1.82 0.17 -3.01
C SER A 25 2.18 0.81 -4.34
N GLY A 26 3.27 1.61 -4.39
CA GLY A 26 3.71 2.26 -5.62
C GLY A 26 4.08 1.24 -6.70
N GLY A 27 4.79 0.19 -6.32
CA GLY A 27 5.15 -0.90 -7.21
C GLY A 27 3.95 -1.68 -7.73
N ALA A 28 3.03 -2.07 -6.83
CA ALA A 28 1.83 -2.81 -7.18
C ALA A 28 0.92 -2.01 -8.14
N ASP A 29 0.75 -0.72 -7.91
CA ASP A 29 -0.03 0.15 -8.80
C ASP A 29 0.57 0.23 -10.20
N ILE A 30 1.90 0.39 -10.32
CA ILE A 30 2.56 0.47 -11.63
C ILE A 30 2.49 -0.87 -12.37
N VAL A 31 2.72 -1.99 -11.69
CA VAL A 31 2.61 -3.32 -12.30
C VAL A 31 1.20 -3.56 -12.79
N ALA A 32 0.19 -3.25 -11.97
CA ALA A 32 -1.20 -3.42 -12.34
C ALA A 32 -1.61 -2.50 -13.51
N PHE A 33 -1.20 -1.25 -13.48
CA PHE A 33 -1.48 -0.29 -14.55
C PHE A 33 -0.90 -0.75 -15.89
N LEU A 34 0.34 -1.25 -15.90
CA LEU A 34 1.03 -1.67 -17.11
C LEU A 34 0.61 -3.06 -17.60
N LYS A 35 0.12 -3.94 -16.70
CA LYS A 35 -0.17 -5.33 -17.03
C LYS A 35 -1.65 -5.72 -16.92
N PHE A 36 -2.46 -5.02 -16.13
CA PHE A 36 -3.86 -5.39 -15.88
C PHE A 36 -4.84 -4.37 -16.48
N HIS A 37 -4.63 -4.00 -17.75
CA HIS A 37 -5.53 -3.09 -18.49
C HIS A 37 -5.78 -1.76 -17.77
N MET A 38 -4.70 -1.09 -17.36
CA MET A 38 -4.71 0.26 -16.79
C MET A 38 -5.45 0.40 -15.43
N VAL A 39 -5.61 -0.68 -14.66
CA VAL A 39 -6.18 -0.59 -13.31
C VAL A 39 -5.09 -0.31 -12.26
N PHE A 40 -5.48 0.28 -11.14
CA PHE A 40 -4.67 0.41 -9.94
C PHE A 40 -5.10 -0.61 -8.89
N THR A 41 -4.20 -1.01 -8.00
CA THR A 41 -4.53 -1.92 -6.91
C THR A 41 -4.63 -1.23 -5.56
N SER A 42 -4.05 -0.04 -5.42
CA SER A 42 -4.13 0.79 -4.22
C SER A 42 -4.85 2.12 -4.45
N ALA A 43 -4.77 2.72 -5.63
CA ALA A 43 -5.34 4.02 -5.97
C ALA A 43 -6.82 3.90 -6.42
N MET A 44 -7.72 3.58 -5.49
CA MET A 44 -9.12 3.28 -5.79
C MET A 44 -9.91 4.43 -6.42
N THR A 45 -9.59 5.69 -6.10
CA THR A 45 -10.18 6.85 -6.79
C THR A 45 -9.81 6.89 -8.27
N GLY A 46 -8.61 6.43 -8.63
CA GLY A 46 -8.20 6.23 -10.02
C GLY A 46 -9.08 5.19 -10.71
N ASN A 47 -9.34 4.05 -10.06
CA ASN A 47 -10.23 3.01 -10.60
C ASN A 47 -11.68 3.49 -10.77
N LEU A 48 -12.19 4.33 -9.87
CA LEU A 48 -13.53 4.94 -10.05
C LEU A 48 -13.57 5.84 -11.28
N ALA A 49 -12.52 6.64 -11.52
CA ALA A 49 -12.42 7.48 -12.71
C ALA A 49 -12.32 6.62 -13.99
N LEU A 50 -11.47 5.60 -13.99
CA LEU A 50 -11.31 4.66 -15.12
C LEU A 50 -12.61 3.90 -15.42
N PHE A 51 -13.33 3.47 -14.38
CA PHE A 51 -14.66 2.87 -14.51
C PHE A 51 -15.65 3.84 -15.20
N GLY A 52 -15.68 5.10 -14.73
CA GLY A 52 -16.55 6.12 -15.35
C GLY A 52 -16.22 6.38 -16.82
N ILE A 53 -14.94 6.47 -17.17
CA ILE A 53 -14.46 6.62 -18.55
C ILE A 53 -14.91 5.41 -19.38
N ALA A 54 -14.68 4.20 -18.91
CA ALA A 54 -15.00 2.97 -19.65
C ALA A 54 -16.50 2.82 -19.90
N VAL A 55 -17.34 3.14 -18.91
CA VAL A 55 -18.82 3.15 -19.07
C VAL A 55 -19.24 4.24 -20.05
N GLY A 56 -18.68 5.45 -19.95
CA GLY A 56 -19.00 6.57 -20.85
C GLY A 56 -18.62 6.31 -22.30
N GLN A 57 -17.59 5.48 -22.54
CA GLN A 57 -17.17 5.07 -23.89
C GLN A 57 -17.84 3.77 -24.38
N GLY A 58 -18.64 3.10 -23.56
CA GLY A 58 -19.24 1.80 -23.89
C GLY A 58 -18.25 0.62 -23.82
N HIS A 59 -17.07 0.80 -23.24
CA HIS A 59 -16.04 -0.23 -23.10
C HIS A 59 -16.28 -1.09 -21.85
N LEU A 60 -17.34 -1.91 -21.87
CA LEU A 60 -17.80 -2.66 -20.69
C LEU A 60 -16.73 -3.59 -20.12
N LEU A 61 -15.89 -4.19 -20.95
CA LEU A 61 -14.79 -5.06 -20.47
C LEU A 61 -13.77 -4.29 -19.61
N SER A 62 -13.40 -3.08 -20.03
CA SER A 62 -12.51 -2.23 -19.22
C SER A 62 -13.16 -1.78 -17.91
N ALA A 63 -14.48 -1.55 -17.92
CA ALA A 63 -15.24 -1.24 -16.72
C ALA A 63 -15.20 -2.42 -15.70
N THR A 64 -15.31 -3.66 -16.17
CA THR A 64 -15.25 -4.84 -15.26
C THR A 64 -13.89 -5.02 -14.63
N HIS A 65 -12.78 -4.69 -15.28
CA HIS A 65 -11.44 -4.71 -14.67
C HIS A 65 -11.33 -3.74 -13.49
N SER A 66 -11.77 -2.48 -13.69
CA SER A 66 -11.80 -1.48 -12.61
C SER A 66 -12.72 -1.90 -11.46
N LEU A 67 -13.88 -2.49 -11.77
CA LEU A 67 -14.82 -3.00 -10.78
C LEU A 67 -14.20 -4.17 -9.98
N ALA A 68 -13.49 -5.09 -10.64
CA ALA A 68 -12.81 -6.19 -9.97
C ALA A 68 -11.75 -5.68 -8.98
N ALA A 69 -10.97 -4.66 -9.35
CA ALA A 69 -10.00 -4.04 -8.45
C ALA A 69 -10.69 -3.39 -7.23
N LEU A 70 -11.79 -2.66 -7.45
CA LEU A 70 -12.59 -2.06 -6.37
C LEU A 70 -13.14 -3.12 -5.41
N LEU A 71 -13.72 -4.20 -5.94
CA LEU A 71 -14.27 -5.29 -5.12
C LEU A 71 -13.17 -6.02 -4.34
N GLY A 72 -12.05 -6.35 -4.99
CA GLY A 72 -10.89 -6.96 -4.32
C GLY A 72 -10.40 -6.11 -3.15
N PHE A 73 -10.25 -4.81 -3.36
CA PHE A 73 -9.82 -3.87 -2.32
C PHE A 73 -10.84 -3.80 -1.16
N ILE A 74 -12.13 -3.69 -1.46
CA ILE A 74 -13.20 -3.67 -0.44
C ILE A 74 -13.17 -4.94 0.41
N VAL A 75 -13.02 -6.11 -0.22
CA VAL A 75 -12.90 -7.40 0.48
C VAL A 75 -11.67 -7.40 1.38
N GLY A 76 -10.52 -6.94 0.89
CA GLY A 76 -9.29 -6.81 1.66
C GLY A 76 -9.44 -5.91 2.89
N VAL A 77 -10.05 -4.73 2.72
CA VAL A 77 -10.37 -3.83 3.85
C VAL A 77 -11.34 -4.50 4.82
N GLY A 78 -12.37 -5.21 4.33
CA GLY A 78 -13.32 -5.94 5.15
C GLY A 78 -12.64 -6.99 6.03
N ILE A 79 -11.82 -7.86 5.43
CA ILE A 79 -11.03 -8.87 6.16
C ILE A 79 -10.10 -8.19 7.17
N GLY A 80 -9.38 -7.15 6.74
CA GLY A 80 -8.47 -6.41 7.62
C GLY A 80 -9.17 -5.78 8.82
N SER A 81 -10.39 -5.29 8.63
CA SER A 81 -11.17 -4.64 9.68
C SER A 81 -11.59 -5.59 10.81
N VAL A 82 -11.72 -6.89 10.52
CA VAL A 82 -12.01 -7.90 11.56
C VAL A 82 -10.86 -8.02 12.56
N TRP A 83 -9.62 -7.88 12.10
CA TRP A 83 -8.43 -8.10 12.91
C TRP A 83 -7.82 -6.81 13.49
N LYS A 84 -8.32 -5.63 13.12
CA LYS A 84 -7.71 -4.34 13.52
C LYS A 84 -7.65 -4.13 15.04
N GLU A 85 -8.60 -4.69 15.80
CA GLU A 85 -8.67 -4.53 17.26
C GLU A 85 -7.98 -5.67 18.03
N HIS A 86 -7.48 -6.67 17.31
CA HIS A 86 -6.75 -7.77 17.92
C HIS A 86 -5.34 -7.35 18.36
N LEU A 87 -4.86 -7.86 19.51
CA LEU A 87 -3.54 -7.54 20.06
C LEU A 87 -2.39 -7.72 19.06
N TYR A 88 -2.49 -8.73 18.19
CA TYR A 88 -1.53 -9.04 17.12
C TYR A 88 -2.02 -8.63 15.74
N GLY A 89 -3.02 -7.75 15.66
CA GLY A 89 -3.72 -7.42 14.41
C GLY A 89 -2.78 -7.06 13.27
N LEU A 90 -1.82 -6.16 13.49
CA LEU A 90 -0.85 -5.78 12.47
C LEU A 90 -0.04 -6.97 11.92
N ARG A 91 0.39 -7.90 12.79
CA ARG A 91 1.14 -9.09 12.34
C ARG A 91 0.28 -10.01 11.51
N ILE A 92 -0.97 -10.24 11.97
CA ILE A 92 -1.94 -11.09 11.26
C ILE A 92 -2.18 -10.51 9.86
N LEU A 93 -2.42 -9.20 9.76
CA LEU A 93 -2.64 -8.54 8.49
C LEU A 93 -1.44 -8.66 7.54
N LEU A 94 -0.23 -8.40 8.02
CA LEU A 94 0.98 -8.54 7.21
C LEU A 94 1.24 -10.00 6.79
N CYS A 95 0.90 -11.00 7.64
CA CYS A 95 0.98 -12.41 7.25
C CYS A 95 -0.02 -12.77 6.16
N ILE A 96 -1.29 -12.34 6.30
CA ILE A 96 -2.34 -12.60 5.30
C ILE A 96 -1.97 -11.88 3.99
N GLU A 97 -1.52 -10.64 4.05
CA GLU A 97 -1.05 -9.87 2.88
C GLU A 97 0.11 -10.59 2.17
N THR A 98 1.14 -11.03 2.92
CA THR A 98 2.27 -11.76 2.37
C THR A 98 1.82 -13.07 1.71
N PHE A 99 0.85 -13.76 2.29
CA PHE A 99 0.26 -14.98 1.71
C PHE A 99 -0.41 -14.70 0.36
N PHE A 100 -1.30 -13.70 0.29
CA PHE A 100 -1.98 -13.36 -0.97
C PHE A 100 -1.03 -12.85 -2.05
N LEU A 101 -0.03 -12.05 -1.69
CA LEU A 101 1.02 -11.64 -2.62
C LEU A 101 1.89 -12.82 -3.06
N GLY A 102 2.13 -13.80 -2.19
CA GLY A 102 2.81 -15.05 -2.53
C GLY A 102 2.03 -15.88 -3.54
N VAL A 103 0.72 -16.06 -3.32
CA VAL A 103 -0.18 -16.72 -4.26
C VAL A 103 -0.21 -15.98 -5.60
N TYR A 104 -0.35 -14.66 -5.57
CA TYR A 104 -0.28 -13.81 -6.76
C TYR A 104 1.01 -14.02 -7.56
N ALA A 105 2.17 -13.97 -6.90
CA ALA A 105 3.48 -14.18 -7.54
C ALA A 105 3.62 -15.60 -8.10
N LEU A 106 3.18 -16.62 -7.35
CA LEU A 106 3.22 -18.01 -7.77
C LEU A 106 2.36 -18.26 -9.01
N VAL A 107 1.12 -17.78 -9.01
CA VAL A 107 0.21 -17.92 -10.16
C VAL A 107 0.82 -17.28 -11.41
N TRP A 108 1.35 -16.06 -11.27
CA TRP A 108 2.00 -15.38 -12.38
C TRP A 108 3.23 -16.12 -12.88
N MET A 109 4.06 -16.69 -11.99
CA MET A 109 5.25 -17.46 -12.37
C MET A 109 4.91 -18.76 -13.09
N LEU A 110 3.83 -19.43 -12.71
CA LEU A 110 3.43 -20.72 -13.29
C LEU A 110 2.74 -20.57 -14.64
N VAL A 111 1.92 -19.55 -14.81
CA VAL A 111 1.05 -19.40 -16.00
C VAL A 111 1.60 -18.36 -16.97
N GLY A 112 2.55 -17.55 -16.55
CA GLY A 112 2.96 -16.34 -17.26
C GLY A 112 1.93 -15.23 -17.11
N PHE A 113 2.07 -14.16 -17.91
CA PHE A 113 1.12 -13.07 -17.90
C PHE A 113 -0.14 -13.47 -18.70
N PRO A 114 -1.31 -13.61 -18.08
CA PRO A 114 -2.55 -13.83 -18.80
C PRO A 114 -2.97 -12.52 -19.47
N GLY A 115 -3.05 -12.52 -20.80
CA GLY A 115 -3.51 -11.36 -21.56
C GLY A 115 -4.94 -10.96 -21.20
N ASP A 116 -5.83 -11.99 -21.11
CA ASP A 116 -7.26 -11.83 -20.83
C ASP A 116 -7.81 -13.06 -20.08
N GLY A 117 -9.10 -12.99 -19.72
CA GLY A 117 -9.82 -14.11 -19.13
C GLY A 117 -9.87 -14.14 -17.61
N VAL A 118 -10.42 -15.22 -17.06
CA VAL A 118 -10.70 -15.37 -15.62
C VAL A 118 -9.44 -15.19 -14.76
N LEU A 119 -8.30 -15.66 -15.23
CA LEU A 119 -7.06 -15.58 -14.47
C LEU A 119 -6.58 -14.13 -14.27
N LEU A 120 -6.79 -13.26 -15.25
CA LEU A 120 -6.52 -11.83 -15.12
C LEU A 120 -7.33 -11.21 -13.97
N TYR A 121 -8.63 -11.53 -13.89
CA TYR A 121 -9.49 -11.06 -12.80
C TYR A 121 -9.02 -11.59 -11.44
N VAL A 122 -8.58 -12.85 -11.36
CA VAL A 122 -8.01 -13.42 -10.13
C VAL A 122 -6.78 -12.63 -9.68
N LEU A 123 -5.88 -12.29 -10.60
CA LEU A 123 -4.68 -11.51 -10.29
C LEU A 123 -5.01 -10.07 -9.89
N ILE A 124 -5.94 -9.41 -10.57
CA ILE A 124 -6.42 -8.08 -10.21
C ILE A 124 -7.00 -8.09 -8.79
N MET A 125 -7.91 -9.04 -8.51
CA MET A 125 -8.59 -9.15 -7.22
C MET A 125 -7.61 -9.50 -6.10
N ALA A 126 -6.68 -10.45 -6.30
CA ALA A 126 -5.71 -10.85 -5.31
C ALA A 126 -4.76 -9.69 -4.96
N SER A 127 -4.25 -8.97 -5.96
CA SER A 127 -3.40 -7.81 -5.74
C SER A 127 -4.16 -6.66 -5.04
N ALA A 128 -5.37 -6.34 -5.48
CA ALA A 128 -6.18 -5.30 -4.87
C ALA A 128 -6.64 -5.67 -3.44
N LEU A 129 -6.94 -6.95 -3.17
CA LEU A 129 -7.24 -7.45 -1.83
C LEU A 129 -6.03 -7.25 -0.90
N SER A 130 -4.82 -7.58 -1.36
CA SER A 130 -3.59 -7.36 -0.61
C SER A 130 -3.40 -5.88 -0.26
N MET A 131 -3.66 -4.97 -1.20
CA MET A 131 -3.58 -3.53 -0.96
C MET A 131 -4.69 -3.04 -0.01
N GLY A 132 -5.87 -3.66 -0.02
CA GLY A 132 -6.93 -3.43 0.96
C GLY A 132 -6.50 -3.81 2.39
N LEU A 133 -5.90 -4.99 2.57
CA LEU A 133 -5.29 -5.42 3.84
C LEU A 133 -4.21 -4.46 4.29
N GLN A 134 -3.31 -4.09 3.38
CA GLN A 134 -2.24 -3.13 3.65
C GLN A 134 -2.77 -1.76 4.09
N SER A 135 -3.89 -1.31 3.51
CA SER A 135 -4.53 -0.05 3.91
C SER A 135 -4.97 -0.06 5.37
N VAL A 136 -5.48 -1.19 5.87
CA VAL A 136 -5.83 -1.35 7.29
C VAL A 136 -4.57 -1.48 8.15
N ALA A 137 -3.57 -2.27 7.72
CA ALA A 137 -2.30 -2.41 8.43
C ALA A 137 -1.60 -1.05 8.62
N ALA A 138 -1.57 -0.22 7.59
CA ALA A 138 -1.00 1.13 7.66
C ALA A 138 -1.69 2.04 8.68
N ARG A 139 -3.01 1.90 8.84
CA ARG A 139 -3.76 2.63 9.88
C ARG A 139 -3.40 2.16 11.29
N LEU A 140 -3.08 0.87 11.48
CA LEU A 140 -2.63 0.31 12.77
C LEU A 140 -1.21 0.78 13.14
N ILE A 141 -0.36 1.03 12.16
CA ILE A 141 0.97 1.60 12.38
C ILE A 141 0.90 3.01 12.97
N ASN A 142 -0.22 3.71 12.73
CA ASN A 142 -0.55 5.02 13.32
C ASN A 142 0.58 6.06 13.24
N VAL A 143 1.28 6.10 12.12
CA VAL A 143 2.16 7.24 11.83
C VAL A 143 1.26 8.41 11.52
N ALA A 144 1.28 9.43 12.38
CA ALA A 144 0.37 10.57 12.33
C ALA A 144 0.27 11.18 10.92
N GLY A 145 -0.92 11.05 10.30
CA GLY A 145 -1.23 11.66 9.01
C GLY A 145 -0.68 10.96 7.77
N VAL A 146 -0.18 9.70 7.88
CA VAL A 146 0.28 8.92 6.73
C VAL A 146 -0.63 7.71 6.50
N PRO A 147 -1.73 7.84 5.77
CA PRO A 147 -2.37 6.66 5.17
C PRO A 147 -1.52 6.22 3.98
N SER A 148 -1.03 4.99 3.96
CA SER A 148 -0.18 4.43 2.89
C SER A 148 -0.86 4.37 1.52
N VAL A 149 -2.13 4.71 1.43
CA VAL A 149 -2.97 4.52 0.25
C VAL A 149 -3.66 5.81 -0.23
N VAL A 150 -3.65 6.91 0.56
CA VAL A 150 -4.32 8.16 0.16
C VAL A 150 -3.30 9.29 0.04
N PHE A 151 -2.41 9.17 -0.95
CA PHE A 151 -1.33 10.13 -1.14
C PHE A 151 -1.79 11.54 -1.49
N THR A 152 -2.96 11.73 -2.09
CA THR A 152 -3.52 13.07 -2.35
C THR A 152 -3.71 13.85 -1.06
N ASN A 153 -4.33 13.26 -0.03
CA ASN A 153 -4.51 13.90 1.27
C ASN A 153 -3.17 14.11 1.98
N THR A 154 -2.24 13.17 1.84
CA THR A 154 -0.89 13.28 2.39
C THR A 154 -0.13 14.44 1.74
N LEU A 155 -0.18 14.58 0.42
CA LEU A 155 0.43 15.69 -0.31
C LEU A 155 -0.16 17.04 0.11
N THR A 156 -1.48 17.12 0.21
CA THR A 156 -2.17 18.32 0.71
C THR A 156 -1.70 18.69 2.12
N SER A 157 -1.63 17.70 3.02
CA SER A 157 -1.15 17.90 4.39
C SER A 157 0.31 18.37 4.45
N ILE A 158 1.17 17.79 3.62
CA ILE A 158 2.59 18.20 3.49
C ILE A 158 2.69 19.67 3.10
N VAL A 159 1.94 20.09 2.07
CA VAL A 159 1.98 21.46 1.56
C VAL A 159 1.44 22.45 2.58
N ILE A 160 0.26 22.17 3.17
CA ILE A 160 -0.34 23.04 4.21
C ILE A 160 0.62 23.20 5.38
N THR A 161 1.14 22.11 5.92
CA THR A 161 2.06 22.13 7.06
C THR A 161 3.34 22.90 6.73
N PHE A 162 3.88 22.74 5.53
CA PHE A 162 5.06 23.47 5.07
C PHE A 162 4.81 24.97 5.04
N VAL A 163 3.73 25.40 4.39
CA VAL A 163 3.37 26.83 4.26
C VAL A 163 3.09 27.47 5.64
N GLU A 164 2.34 26.77 6.50
CA GLU A 164 2.05 27.28 7.84
C GLU A 164 3.30 27.46 8.70
N ASN A 165 4.22 26.49 8.68
CA ASN A 165 5.44 26.59 9.48
C ASN A 165 6.41 27.62 8.90
N LEU A 166 6.46 27.78 7.58
CA LEU A 166 7.24 28.83 6.93
C LEU A 166 6.74 30.24 7.38
N ARG A 167 5.40 30.46 7.35
CA ARG A 167 4.80 31.72 7.78
C ARG A 167 5.03 32.02 9.26
N LYS A 168 4.96 30.99 10.11
CA LYS A 168 5.15 31.10 11.56
C LYS A 168 6.61 31.03 12.01
N LYS A 169 7.55 30.89 11.07
CA LYS A 169 8.99 30.69 11.32
C LYS A 169 9.26 29.56 12.34
N ARG A 170 8.50 28.46 12.24
CA ARG A 170 8.63 27.28 13.09
C ARG A 170 9.36 26.16 12.36
N SER A 171 9.99 25.26 13.12
CA SER A 171 10.57 24.03 12.57
C SER A 171 9.47 23.09 12.06
N LEU A 172 9.78 22.34 11.01
CA LEU A 172 8.85 21.35 10.46
C LEU A 172 8.68 20.17 11.42
N PRO A 173 7.43 19.77 11.73
CA PRO A 173 7.16 18.68 12.66
C PRO A 173 7.66 17.35 12.12
N PHE A 174 7.94 16.42 13.03
CA PHE A 174 8.41 15.07 12.67
C PHE A 174 7.42 14.35 11.73
N ALA A 175 6.12 14.46 11.97
CA ALA A 175 5.07 13.89 11.13
C ALA A 175 5.18 14.32 9.65
N TRP A 176 5.54 15.57 9.39
CA TRP A 176 5.75 16.09 8.04
C TRP A 176 6.87 15.32 7.31
N ARG A 177 7.98 15.05 8.02
CA ARG A 177 9.11 14.30 7.46
C ARG A 177 8.71 12.87 7.12
N GLN A 178 7.90 12.24 7.96
CA GLN A 178 7.39 10.88 7.74
C GLN A 178 6.43 10.81 6.54
N GLN A 179 5.54 11.79 6.42
CA GLN A 179 4.64 11.90 5.27
C GLN A 179 5.42 12.04 3.97
N LEU A 180 6.41 12.93 3.95
CA LEU A 180 7.28 13.13 2.78
C LEU A 180 8.07 11.87 2.44
N ALA A 181 8.63 11.19 3.44
CA ALA A 181 9.38 9.96 3.24
C ALA A 181 8.50 8.81 2.70
N ALA A 182 7.26 8.68 3.18
CA ALA A 182 6.31 7.70 2.67
C ALA A 182 5.91 7.98 1.21
N LEU A 183 5.66 9.24 0.85
CA LEU A 183 5.39 9.65 -0.52
C LEU A 183 6.58 9.36 -1.44
N PHE A 184 7.78 9.67 -0.97
CA PHE A 184 9.01 9.38 -1.71
C PHE A 184 9.25 7.87 -1.86
N ALA A 185 8.99 7.08 -0.81
CA ALA A 185 9.06 5.62 -0.87
C ALA A 185 8.09 5.03 -1.90
N TYR A 186 6.86 5.54 -1.98
CA TYR A 186 5.90 5.17 -3.03
C TYR A 186 6.47 5.44 -4.43
N LEU A 187 6.98 6.65 -4.66
CA LEU A 187 7.56 7.03 -5.96
C LEU A 187 8.76 6.14 -6.32
N VAL A 188 9.67 5.90 -5.38
CA VAL A 188 10.81 5.00 -5.57
C VAL A 188 10.35 3.58 -5.88
N GLY A 189 9.35 3.07 -5.15
CA GLY A 189 8.72 1.80 -5.45
C GLY A 189 8.16 1.74 -6.86
N ALA A 190 7.38 2.73 -7.27
CA ALA A 190 6.83 2.83 -8.61
C ALA A 190 7.91 2.78 -9.70
N ILE A 191 8.99 3.54 -9.53
CA ILE A 191 10.12 3.58 -10.49
C ILE A 191 10.85 2.22 -10.54
N LEU A 192 11.18 1.66 -9.39
CA LEU A 192 11.92 0.40 -9.32
C LEU A 192 11.13 -0.76 -9.92
N PHE A 193 9.84 -0.86 -9.61
CA PHE A 193 9.00 -1.93 -10.16
C PHE A 193 8.78 -1.76 -11.66
N ALA A 194 8.61 -0.52 -12.16
CA ALA A 194 8.58 -0.26 -13.60
C ALA A 194 9.89 -0.72 -14.26
N PHE A 195 11.03 -0.34 -13.69
CA PHE A 195 12.34 -0.75 -14.21
C PHE A 195 12.49 -2.27 -14.28
N PHE A 196 12.17 -2.99 -13.18
CA PHE A 196 12.27 -4.44 -13.14
C PHE A 196 11.24 -5.10 -14.07
N LEU A 197 10.03 -4.57 -14.17
CA LEU A 197 9.00 -5.12 -15.05
C LEU A 197 9.43 -5.17 -16.52
N PHE A 198 10.20 -4.17 -16.96
CA PHE A 198 10.72 -4.11 -18.35
C PHE A 198 12.04 -4.87 -18.54
N ARG A 199 12.83 -5.09 -17.49
CA ARG A 199 14.15 -5.72 -17.59
C ARG A 199 14.18 -7.15 -17.09
N VAL A 200 13.55 -7.42 -15.96
CA VAL A 200 13.52 -8.73 -15.30
C VAL A 200 12.13 -8.93 -14.68
N PRO A 201 11.09 -9.25 -15.48
CA PRO A 201 9.70 -9.30 -15.03
C PRO A 201 9.46 -10.14 -13.77
N VAL A 202 10.20 -11.23 -13.60
CA VAL A 202 10.12 -12.10 -12.41
C VAL A 202 10.40 -11.32 -11.12
N LEU A 203 11.35 -10.39 -11.13
CA LEU A 203 11.63 -9.56 -9.94
C LEU A 203 10.46 -8.66 -9.59
N ALA A 204 9.78 -8.07 -10.58
CA ALA A 204 8.62 -7.22 -10.33
C ALA A 204 7.46 -7.99 -9.66
N MET A 205 7.33 -9.29 -9.92
CA MET A 205 6.31 -10.15 -9.31
C MET A 205 6.63 -10.52 -7.86
N VAL A 206 7.90 -10.79 -7.57
CA VAL A 206 8.34 -11.35 -6.29
C VAL A 206 8.67 -10.24 -5.28
N LEU A 207 9.07 -9.07 -5.77
CA LEU A 207 9.48 -7.94 -4.94
C LEU A 207 8.41 -7.48 -3.92
N PRO A 208 7.10 -7.45 -4.23
CA PRO A 208 6.06 -7.12 -3.25
C PRO A 208 6.08 -8.06 -2.05
N VAL A 209 6.22 -9.37 -2.28
CA VAL A 209 6.30 -10.39 -1.23
C VAL A 209 7.49 -10.14 -0.30
N PHE A 210 8.66 -9.82 -0.88
CA PHE A 210 9.86 -9.51 -0.11
C PHE A 210 9.72 -8.25 0.72
N LEU A 211 9.18 -7.17 0.14
CA LEU A 211 9.04 -5.90 0.85
C LEU A 211 8.08 -6.03 2.04
N VAL A 212 6.94 -6.70 1.85
CA VAL A 212 5.99 -6.95 2.96
C VAL A 212 6.58 -7.95 3.97
N GLY A 213 7.31 -8.97 3.50
CA GLY A 213 8.04 -9.88 4.37
C GLY A 213 9.07 -9.16 5.24
N ILE A 214 9.84 -8.22 4.68
CA ILE A 214 10.78 -7.38 5.45
C ILE A 214 10.02 -6.49 6.44
N ALA A 215 8.89 -5.91 6.04
CA ALA A 215 8.03 -5.13 6.91
C ALA A 215 7.55 -5.95 8.11
N LEU A 216 7.08 -7.19 7.87
CA LEU A 216 6.68 -8.15 8.90
C LEU A 216 7.84 -8.49 9.85
N LEU A 217 9.01 -8.83 9.32
CA LEU A 217 10.19 -9.16 10.12
C LEU A 217 10.69 -7.97 10.95
N SER A 218 10.64 -6.76 10.40
CA SER A 218 11.01 -5.54 11.12
C SER A 218 10.10 -5.28 12.32
N HIS A 219 8.80 -5.56 12.14
CA HIS A 219 7.83 -5.45 13.22
C HIS A 219 7.99 -6.57 14.26
N TRP A 220 8.28 -7.82 13.84
CA TRP A 220 8.45 -8.97 14.72
C TRP A 220 9.60 -8.78 15.73
N LYS A 221 10.76 -8.33 15.27
CA LYS A 221 11.90 -8.04 16.14
C LYS A 221 11.62 -6.94 17.18
N SER A 222 10.67 -6.06 16.90
CA SER A 222 10.32 -4.95 17.79
C SER A 222 9.58 -5.38 19.06
N THR A 223 8.77 -6.42 18.98
CA THR A 223 7.92 -6.86 20.11
C THR A 223 8.65 -7.83 21.04
N ARG A 224 9.68 -8.55 20.59
CA ARG A 224 10.49 -9.42 21.45
C ARG A 224 11.40 -8.63 22.40
N VAL A 225 11.93 -7.49 21.98
CA VAL A 225 12.82 -6.64 22.80
C VAL A 225 12.09 -5.87 23.91
N SER A 226 10.76 -5.88 23.93
CA SER A 226 9.96 -5.22 24.98
C SER A 226 9.43 -6.19 26.04
N SER A 227 9.74 -7.48 25.95
CA SER A 227 9.35 -8.54 26.89
C SER A 227 10.53 -9.02 27.77
N ASP A 228 11.73 -8.55 27.51
CA ASP A 228 12.94 -8.69 28.32
C ASP A 228 13.29 -7.34 29.00
#